data_aad7aea8bceed15e636f23d85db0e4a7
#
_entry.id   aad7aea8bceed15e636f23d85db0e4a7
#
_cell.length_a   1.000
_cell.length_b   1.000
_cell.length_c   1.000
_cell.angle_alpha   90.00
_cell.angle_beta   90.00
_cell.angle_gamma   90.00
#
_symmetry.space_group_name_H-M   'P 1'
#
loop_
_entity.id
_entity.type
_entity.pdbx_description
1 polymer ?
#
loop_
_entity_poly.entity_id
_entity_poly.type
_entity_poly.pdbx_seq_one_letter_code
_entity_poly.pdbx_strand_id
1 'polypeptide(L)'
;MPGIGSTEEAKCENLENVVVGNDPGKFFQFGSELPPQEREQLIAFLRENVVVFAWDAYEAPGVDLNFICHHLNVNPSIAPKKQPPRCLSKEHADVAKDEVMKLKRVGAIKEVFYPEWLANTVVVKKNSGKRRVCVDFTDLNKACPKDSFPMPWIDQLVDAKAGHPRMSFLDAFQGYHQIPLAVDDQEKTVFVETTITR
;
A
#
# COMPACT_ATOMS: atom_id res chain seq x y z
N MET A 1 31.49 33.99 11.28
CA MET A 1 30.49 33.17 10.59
C MET A 1 31.23 32.01 9.95
N PRO A 2 31.04 30.75 10.41
CA PRO A 2 31.63 29.60 9.71
C PRO A 2 30.76 29.28 8.51
N GLY A 3 31.42 29.02 7.36
CA GLY A 3 30.80 28.75 6.08
C GLY A 3 29.90 27.49 6.11
N ILE A 4 28.77 27.59 5.46
CA ILE A 4 27.86 26.50 5.14
C ILE A 4 28.67 25.54 4.25
N GLY A 5 29.01 24.37 4.81
CA GLY A 5 29.63 23.29 4.07
C GLY A 5 28.73 22.88 2.90
N SER A 6 29.36 22.68 1.75
CA SER A 6 28.74 22.10 0.57
C SER A 6 28.03 20.82 0.98
N THR A 7 26.70 20.75 0.82
CA THR A 7 25.96 19.50 0.87
C THR A 7 26.45 18.62 -0.29
N GLU A 8 27.37 17.69 -0.01
CA GLU A 8 27.65 16.61 -0.95
C GLU A 8 26.32 15.85 -1.14
N GLU A 9 25.77 15.93 -2.34
CA GLU A 9 24.65 15.06 -2.73
C GLU A 9 25.12 13.61 -2.59
N ALA A 10 24.45 12.86 -1.73
CA ALA A 10 24.70 11.43 -1.56
C ALA A 10 24.55 10.75 -2.92
N LYS A 11 25.65 10.25 -3.50
CA LYS A 11 25.62 9.45 -4.72
C LYS A 11 25.03 8.10 -4.39
N CYS A 12 23.81 7.84 -4.87
CA CYS A 12 23.23 6.51 -4.83
C CYS A 12 23.99 5.60 -5.81
N GLU A 13 24.31 4.40 -5.36
CA GLU A 13 24.86 3.32 -6.18
C GLU A 13 23.89 2.96 -7.32
N ASN A 14 24.40 2.59 -8.48
CA ASN A 14 23.59 2.08 -9.58
C ASN A 14 23.06 0.70 -9.20
N LEU A 15 21.80 0.44 -9.60
CA LEU A 15 21.15 -0.83 -9.37
C LEU A 15 21.09 -1.65 -10.65
N GLU A 16 21.34 -2.95 -10.55
CA GLU A 16 21.23 -3.93 -11.61
C GLU A 16 20.08 -4.88 -11.35
N ASN A 17 19.27 -5.17 -12.38
CA ASN A 17 18.17 -6.11 -12.29
C ASN A 17 18.68 -7.55 -12.50
N VAL A 18 18.33 -8.45 -11.59
CA VAL A 18 18.58 -9.88 -11.72
C VAL A 18 17.24 -10.60 -11.78
N VAL A 19 16.96 -11.24 -12.91
CA VAL A 19 15.68 -11.94 -13.15
C VAL A 19 15.58 -13.19 -12.26
N VAL A 20 14.36 -13.41 -11.73
CA VAL A 20 14.02 -14.53 -10.86
C VAL A 20 13.31 -15.60 -11.68
N GLY A 21 13.96 -16.55 -12.22
CA GLY A 21 13.34 -17.58 -13.08
C GLY A 21 13.19 -17.12 -14.53
N ASN A 22 12.07 -17.45 -15.19
CA ASN A 22 11.88 -17.26 -16.63
C ASN A 22 11.08 -16.00 -17.00
N ASP A 23 10.53 -15.28 -16.03
CA ASP A 23 9.72 -14.08 -16.26
C ASP A 23 10.59 -12.83 -16.10
N PRO A 24 10.84 -12.06 -17.18
CA PRO A 24 11.63 -10.84 -17.12
C PRO A 24 10.98 -9.71 -16.29
N GLY A 25 9.69 -9.81 -16.01
CA GLY A 25 8.97 -8.89 -15.13
C GLY A 25 9.24 -9.13 -13.64
N LYS A 26 9.81 -10.31 -13.29
CA LYS A 26 10.13 -10.69 -11.91
C LYS A 26 11.63 -10.61 -11.70
N PHE A 27 12.07 -9.56 -11.02
CA PHE A 27 13.49 -9.33 -10.77
C PHE A 27 13.74 -8.76 -9.38
N PHE A 28 14.95 -9.01 -8.89
CA PHE A 28 15.52 -8.30 -7.74
C PHE A 28 16.48 -7.23 -8.23
N GLN A 29 16.67 -6.19 -7.43
CA GLN A 29 17.63 -5.12 -7.70
C GLN A 29 18.83 -5.23 -6.75
N PHE A 30 20.02 -5.24 -7.33
CA PHE A 30 21.28 -5.33 -6.60
C PHE A 30 22.14 -4.11 -6.90
N GLY A 31 22.89 -3.67 -5.89
CA GLY A 31 23.91 -2.64 -6.09
C GLY A 31 25.01 -3.15 -7.03
N SER A 32 25.46 -2.30 -7.96
CA SER A 32 26.50 -2.65 -8.93
C SER A 32 27.89 -2.85 -8.31
N GLU A 33 28.11 -2.29 -7.12
CA GLU A 33 29.38 -2.36 -6.38
C GLU A 33 29.45 -3.57 -5.42
N LEU A 34 28.41 -4.44 -5.41
CA LEU A 34 28.40 -5.64 -4.57
C LEU A 34 29.48 -6.64 -5.04
N PRO A 35 30.38 -7.12 -4.14
CA PRO A 35 31.37 -8.10 -4.49
C PRO A 35 30.79 -9.33 -5.18
N PRO A 36 31.39 -9.88 -6.25
CA PRO A 36 30.81 -10.95 -7.04
C PRO A 36 30.40 -12.18 -6.22
N GLN A 37 31.23 -12.60 -5.29
CA GLN A 37 30.95 -13.77 -4.44
C GLN A 37 29.73 -13.54 -3.53
N GLU A 38 29.60 -12.37 -2.92
CA GLU A 38 28.46 -12.04 -2.07
C GLU A 38 27.20 -11.87 -2.90
N ARG A 39 27.32 -11.30 -4.10
CA ARG A 39 26.22 -11.19 -5.05
C ARG A 39 25.66 -12.56 -5.44
N GLU A 40 26.52 -13.51 -5.78
CA GLU A 40 26.11 -14.88 -6.12
C GLU A 40 25.42 -15.59 -4.96
N GLN A 41 25.96 -15.47 -3.74
CA GLN A 41 25.35 -16.04 -2.54
C GLN A 41 23.97 -15.44 -2.26
N LEU A 42 23.83 -14.12 -2.38
CA LEU A 42 22.56 -13.43 -2.17
C LEU A 42 21.52 -13.79 -3.24
N ILE A 43 21.94 -13.91 -4.50
CA ILE A 43 21.07 -14.36 -5.61
C ILE A 43 20.58 -15.78 -5.35
N ALA A 44 21.47 -16.69 -4.97
CA ALA A 44 21.10 -18.05 -4.65
C ALA A 44 20.09 -18.11 -3.51
N PHE A 45 20.37 -17.41 -2.40
CA PHE A 45 19.46 -17.30 -1.25
C PHE A 45 18.08 -16.77 -1.63
N LEU A 46 18.01 -15.69 -2.41
CA LEU A 46 16.74 -15.10 -2.81
C LEU A 46 15.94 -16.01 -3.77
N ARG A 47 16.63 -16.76 -4.63
CA ARG A 47 15.99 -17.76 -5.51
C ARG A 47 15.43 -18.94 -4.75
N GLU A 48 16.12 -19.42 -3.74
CA GLU A 48 15.64 -20.49 -2.85
C GLU A 48 14.40 -20.05 -2.05
N ASN A 49 14.30 -18.76 -1.74
CA ASN A 49 13.20 -18.17 -0.96
C ASN A 49 12.22 -17.36 -1.81
N VAL A 50 12.14 -17.61 -3.10
CA VAL A 50 11.29 -16.82 -4.03
C VAL A 50 9.82 -16.79 -3.64
N VAL A 51 9.34 -17.81 -2.96
CA VAL A 51 7.94 -17.94 -2.51
C VAL A 51 7.49 -16.89 -1.48
N VAL A 52 8.43 -16.20 -0.83
CA VAL A 52 8.10 -15.11 0.11
C VAL A 52 7.91 -13.76 -0.59
N PHE A 53 8.18 -13.68 -1.88
CA PHE A 53 8.02 -12.46 -2.68
C PHE A 53 6.80 -12.57 -3.58
N ALA A 54 6.14 -11.44 -3.80
CA ALA A 54 5.00 -11.33 -4.71
C ALA A 54 5.23 -10.19 -5.70
N TRP A 55 4.91 -10.42 -6.96
CA TRP A 55 4.92 -9.42 -8.05
C TRP A 55 3.51 -9.10 -8.52
N ASP A 56 2.54 -9.98 -8.21
CA ASP A 56 1.12 -9.83 -8.54
C ASP A 56 0.26 -10.02 -7.29
N ALA A 57 -0.92 -9.39 -7.27
CA ALA A 57 -1.87 -9.49 -6.16
C ALA A 57 -2.36 -10.94 -5.91
N TYR A 58 -2.35 -11.80 -6.92
CA TYR A 58 -2.71 -13.20 -6.80
C TYR A 58 -1.63 -14.04 -6.10
N GLU A 59 -0.40 -13.55 -6.07
CA GLU A 59 0.73 -14.22 -5.41
C GLU A 59 0.81 -13.90 -3.91
N ALA A 60 0.02 -12.93 -3.43
CA ALA A 60 -0.07 -12.53 -2.03
C ALA A 60 -1.40 -13.03 -1.43
N PRO A 61 -1.45 -14.25 -0.87
CA PRO A 61 -2.71 -14.86 -0.40
C PRO A 61 -3.34 -14.15 0.80
N GLY A 62 -2.61 -13.22 1.42
CA GLY A 62 -3.03 -12.53 2.64
C GLY A 62 -2.79 -13.36 3.91
N VAL A 63 -3.15 -12.79 5.04
CA VAL A 63 -2.99 -13.39 6.36
C VAL A 63 -4.31 -14.06 6.76
N ASP A 64 -4.21 -15.25 7.39
CA ASP A 64 -5.39 -15.96 7.90
C ASP A 64 -6.14 -15.11 8.94
N LEU A 65 -7.46 -15.02 8.79
CA LEU A 65 -8.36 -14.29 9.70
C LEU A 65 -8.23 -14.75 11.17
N ASN A 66 -7.94 -16.04 11.39
CA ASN A 66 -7.75 -16.59 12.73
C ASN A 66 -6.41 -16.21 13.34
N PHE A 67 -5.43 -15.84 12.52
CA PHE A 67 -4.14 -15.37 12.99
C PHE A 67 -4.17 -13.88 13.35
N ILE A 68 -4.66 -13.03 12.44
CA ILE A 68 -4.82 -11.60 12.68
C ILE A 68 -5.91 -11.02 11.77
N CYS A 69 -6.73 -10.12 12.31
CA CYS A 69 -7.59 -9.23 11.54
C CYS A 69 -7.55 -7.83 12.14
N HIS A 70 -7.84 -6.84 11.33
CA HIS A 70 -7.92 -5.46 11.79
C HIS A 70 -9.34 -5.14 12.28
N HIS A 71 -9.44 -4.56 13.48
CA HIS A 71 -10.68 -4.07 14.06
C HIS A 71 -10.73 -2.54 14.02
N LEU A 72 -11.88 -2.01 13.64
CA LEU A 72 -12.14 -0.58 13.72
C LEU A 72 -12.67 -0.23 15.12
N ASN A 73 -12.04 0.74 15.76
CA ASN A 73 -12.50 1.22 17.06
C ASN A 73 -13.55 2.33 16.88
N VAL A 74 -14.71 1.98 16.27
CA VAL A 74 -15.77 2.95 16.04
C VAL A 74 -16.54 3.22 17.32
N ASN A 75 -16.67 4.49 17.70
CA ASN A 75 -17.48 4.90 18.84
C ASN A 75 -18.96 4.62 18.58
N PRO A 76 -19.60 3.73 19.36
CA PRO A 76 -21.00 3.33 19.12
C PRO A 76 -22.00 4.46 19.37
N SER A 77 -21.60 5.55 20.04
CA SER A 77 -22.45 6.72 20.26
C SER A 77 -22.55 7.64 19.02
N ILE A 78 -21.73 7.40 18.00
CA ILE A 78 -21.73 8.20 16.77
C ILE A 78 -22.57 7.46 15.72
N ALA A 79 -23.65 8.11 15.28
CA ALA A 79 -24.53 7.55 14.27
C ALA A 79 -23.79 7.33 12.93
N PRO A 80 -24.04 6.21 12.25
CA PRO A 80 -23.54 5.97 10.90
C PRO A 80 -23.91 7.08 9.92
N LYS A 81 -23.05 7.33 8.96
CA LYS A 81 -23.25 8.39 7.98
C LYS A 81 -23.09 7.89 6.55
N LYS A 82 -24.06 8.26 5.71
CA LYS A 82 -24.00 8.06 4.27
C LYS A 82 -23.64 9.39 3.62
N GLN A 83 -22.49 9.45 2.96
CA GLN A 83 -22.12 10.66 2.21
C GLN A 83 -23.05 10.82 1.00
N PRO A 84 -23.47 12.03 0.67
CA PRO A 84 -24.23 12.28 -0.54
C PRO A 84 -23.37 11.91 -1.76
N PRO A 85 -23.96 11.29 -2.81
CA PRO A 85 -23.20 10.88 -3.99
C PRO A 85 -22.48 12.08 -4.64
N ARG A 86 -21.21 11.88 -4.99
CA ARG A 86 -20.42 12.85 -5.77
C ARG A 86 -20.45 12.47 -7.25
N CYS A 87 -20.76 13.43 -8.10
CA CYS A 87 -20.67 13.26 -9.54
C CYS A 87 -19.20 13.28 -9.97
N LEU A 88 -18.74 12.22 -10.60
CA LEU A 88 -17.42 12.15 -11.23
C LEU A 88 -17.52 12.47 -12.73
N SER A 89 -16.47 13.05 -13.29
CA SER A 89 -16.33 13.09 -14.74
C SER A 89 -16.25 11.66 -15.30
N LYS A 90 -16.66 11.47 -16.57
CA LYS A 90 -16.61 10.17 -17.22
C LYS A 90 -15.23 9.52 -17.10
N GLU A 91 -14.16 10.29 -17.34
CA GLU A 91 -12.79 9.83 -17.26
C GLU A 91 -12.38 9.33 -15.85
N HIS A 92 -12.83 10.02 -14.78
CA HIS A 92 -12.59 9.60 -13.41
C HIS A 92 -13.43 8.38 -13.03
N ALA A 93 -14.66 8.29 -13.54
CA ALA A 93 -15.54 7.16 -13.32
C ALA A 93 -14.98 5.87 -13.93
N ASP A 94 -14.45 5.94 -15.15
CA ASP A 94 -13.81 4.80 -15.83
C ASP A 94 -12.59 4.31 -15.04
N VAL A 95 -11.73 5.22 -14.58
CA VAL A 95 -10.56 4.85 -13.74
C VAL A 95 -10.98 4.19 -12.42
N ALA A 96 -12.01 4.73 -11.76
CA ALA A 96 -12.50 4.16 -10.51
C ALA A 96 -13.11 2.77 -10.73
N LYS A 97 -13.87 2.58 -11.80
CA LYS A 97 -14.46 1.30 -12.18
C LYS A 97 -13.38 0.24 -12.45
N ASP A 98 -12.36 0.58 -13.21
CA ASP A 98 -11.26 -0.35 -13.51
C ASP A 98 -10.56 -0.82 -12.23
N GLU A 99 -10.33 0.08 -11.28
CA GLU A 99 -9.69 -0.25 -10.00
C GLU A 99 -10.60 -1.13 -9.13
N VAL A 100 -11.88 -0.81 -9.03
CA VAL A 100 -12.88 -1.64 -8.33
C VAL A 100 -12.93 -3.05 -8.93
N MET A 101 -12.93 -3.18 -10.25
CA MET A 101 -12.92 -4.49 -10.91
C MET A 101 -11.67 -5.30 -10.60
N LYS A 102 -10.51 -4.67 -10.49
CA LYS A 102 -9.26 -5.35 -10.05
C LYS A 102 -9.40 -5.86 -8.61
N LEU A 103 -9.85 -5.00 -7.69
CA LEU A 103 -10.01 -5.37 -6.28
C LEU A 103 -11.06 -6.49 -6.10
N LYS A 104 -12.14 -6.49 -6.89
CA LYS A 104 -13.13 -7.59 -6.90
C LYS A 104 -12.53 -8.91 -7.39
N ARG A 105 -11.71 -8.88 -8.45
CA ARG A 105 -11.07 -10.09 -8.97
C ARG A 105 -10.15 -10.78 -7.97
N VAL A 106 -9.42 -10.01 -7.19
CA VAL A 106 -8.52 -10.54 -6.15
C VAL A 106 -9.23 -10.82 -4.83
N GLY A 107 -10.55 -10.59 -4.74
CA GLY A 107 -11.33 -10.84 -3.53
C GLY A 107 -11.08 -9.84 -2.40
N ALA A 108 -10.39 -8.71 -2.68
CA ALA A 108 -10.10 -7.68 -1.68
C ALA A 108 -11.34 -6.90 -1.25
N ILE A 109 -12.38 -6.88 -2.08
CA ILE A 109 -13.67 -6.23 -1.80
C ILE A 109 -14.84 -7.13 -2.22
N LYS A 110 -15.98 -6.93 -1.57
CA LYS A 110 -17.26 -7.60 -1.88
C LYS A 110 -18.38 -6.58 -2.02
N GLU A 111 -19.48 -6.99 -2.66
CA GLU A 111 -20.68 -6.17 -2.72
C GLU A 111 -21.44 -6.22 -1.39
N VAL A 112 -21.99 -5.06 -0.99
CA VAL A 112 -22.82 -4.92 0.20
C VAL A 112 -24.10 -4.18 -0.18
N PHE A 113 -25.25 -4.68 0.31
CA PHE A 113 -26.56 -4.08 0.09
C PHE A 113 -27.03 -3.34 1.34
N TYR A 114 -27.54 -2.12 1.15
CA TYR A 114 -28.13 -1.29 2.21
C TYR A 114 -27.18 -0.96 3.38
N PRO A 115 -25.94 -0.54 3.12
CA PRO A 115 -25.00 -0.25 4.18
C PRO A 115 -25.46 0.93 5.04
N GLU A 116 -25.07 0.95 6.32
CA GLU A 116 -25.30 2.07 7.21
C GLU A 116 -24.26 3.19 6.98
N TRP A 117 -23.00 2.81 6.80
CA TRP A 117 -21.90 3.71 6.42
C TRP A 117 -21.70 3.69 4.91
N LEU A 118 -21.56 4.86 4.30
CA LEU A 118 -21.30 4.95 2.86
C LEU A 118 -20.35 6.11 2.55
N ALA A 119 -19.20 5.77 1.96
CA ALA A 119 -18.18 6.72 1.55
C ALA A 119 -18.19 6.94 0.03
N ASN A 120 -17.62 8.06 -0.42
CA ASN A 120 -17.40 8.32 -1.85
C ASN A 120 -16.00 7.90 -2.28
N THR A 121 -15.85 7.51 -3.54
CA THR A 121 -14.55 7.38 -4.18
C THR A 121 -14.05 8.74 -4.66
N VAL A 122 -12.72 8.93 -4.62
CA VAL A 122 -12.03 10.14 -5.08
C VAL A 122 -10.85 9.73 -5.95
N VAL A 123 -10.71 10.33 -7.13
CA VAL A 123 -9.58 10.08 -8.03
C VAL A 123 -8.57 11.21 -7.90
N VAL A 124 -7.34 10.87 -7.52
CA VAL A 124 -6.24 11.82 -7.31
C VAL A 124 -5.12 11.56 -8.31
N LYS A 125 -4.57 12.62 -8.90
CA LYS A 125 -3.41 12.54 -9.78
C LYS A 125 -2.13 12.57 -8.94
N LYS A 126 -1.25 11.56 -9.11
CA LYS A 126 0.09 11.54 -8.52
C LYS A 126 1.03 12.49 -9.26
N ASN A 127 2.13 12.89 -8.63
CA ASN A 127 3.20 13.67 -9.28
C ASN A 127 3.78 12.97 -10.52
N SER A 128 3.76 11.65 -10.55
CA SER A 128 4.16 10.82 -11.71
C SER A 128 3.17 10.85 -12.88
N GLY A 129 2.06 11.60 -12.78
CA GLY A 129 0.99 11.65 -13.78
C GLY A 129 -0.02 10.49 -13.68
N LYS A 130 0.29 9.41 -12.97
CA LYS A 130 -0.63 8.27 -12.75
C LYS A 130 -1.78 8.69 -11.83
N ARG A 131 -2.95 8.10 -12.05
CA ARG A 131 -4.13 8.29 -11.18
C ARG A 131 -4.16 7.26 -10.07
N ARG A 132 -4.66 7.68 -8.90
CA ARG A 132 -4.94 6.81 -7.76
C ARG A 132 -6.40 6.98 -7.39
N VAL A 133 -7.09 5.88 -7.17
CA VAL A 133 -8.43 5.86 -6.57
C VAL A 133 -8.27 5.79 -5.06
N CYS A 134 -8.95 6.66 -4.36
CA CYS A 134 -9.00 6.72 -2.91
C CYS A 134 -10.45 6.62 -2.45
N VAL A 135 -10.69 6.25 -1.20
CA VAL A 135 -12.00 6.29 -0.56
C VAL A 135 -11.99 7.36 0.52
N ASP A 136 -13.03 8.19 0.55
CA ASP A 136 -13.16 9.29 1.51
C ASP A 136 -13.76 8.80 2.83
N PHE A 137 -12.96 8.23 3.69
CA PHE A 137 -13.38 7.79 5.03
C PHE A 137 -13.40 8.89 6.09
N THR A 138 -13.52 10.16 5.71
CA THR A 138 -13.49 11.29 6.66
C THR A 138 -14.52 11.14 7.78
N ASP A 139 -15.74 10.72 7.47
CA ASP A 139 -16.80 10.58 8.47
C ASP A 139 -16.56 9.37 9.38
N LEU A 140 -16.13 8.24 8.84
CA LEU A 140 -15.75 7.05 9.60
C LEU A 140 -14.54 7.36 10.51
N ASN A 141 -13.52 8.03 10.00
CA ASN A 141 -12.35 8.42 10.78
C ASN A 141 -12.68 9.37 11.95
N LYS A 142 -13.72 10.23 11.81
CA LYS A 142 -14.20 11.05 12.92
C LYS A 142 -14.88 10.22 14.01
N ALA A 143 -15.45 9.09 13.65
CA ALA A 143 -16.09 8.18 14.59
C ALA A 143 -15.09 7.23 15.29
N CYS A 144 -13.88 7.09 14.75
CA CYS A 144 -12.81 6.31 15.37
C CYS A 144 -11.90 7.24 16.17
N PRO A 145 -11.60 6.96 17.44
CA PRO A 145 -10.56 7.67 18.17
C PRO A 145 -9.22 7.45 17.46
N LYS A 146 -8.38 8.48 17.49
CA LYS A 146 -7.05 8.39 16.92
C LYS A 146 -6.22 7.36 17.67
N ASP A 147 -5.46 6.58 16.92
CA ASP A 147 -4.43 5.72 17.50
C ASP A 147 -3.42 6.59 18.27
N SER A 148 -3.14 6.20 19.49
CA SER A 148 -2.15 6.87 20.35
C SER A 148 -0.71 6.42 20.07
N PHE A 149 -0.52 5.46 19.13
CA PHE A 149 0.81 4.96 18.78
C PHE A 149 1.63 6.06 18.08
N PRO A 150 2.75 6.49 18.66
CA PRO A 150 3.54 7.56 18.06
C PRO A 150 4.20 7.09 16.77
N MET A 151 4.16 7.93 15.73
CA MET A 151 4.97 7.69 14.54
C MET A 151 6.46 7.75 14.90
N PRO A 152 7.28 6.83 14.40
CA PRO A 152 8.74 6.91 14.60
C PRO A 152 9.30 8.23 14.06
N TRP A 153 10.25 8.82 14.78
CA TRP A 153 10.96 9.99 14.30
C TRP A 153 11.86 9.62 13.13
N ILE A 154 11.69 10.30 11.99
CA ILE A 154 12.44 9.98 10.76
C ILE A 154 13.94 10.09 11.02
N ASP A 155 14.39 11.12 11.73
CA ASP A 155 15.81 11.34 12.05
C ASP A 155 16.38 10.16 12.86
N GLN A 156 15.64 9.63 13.84
CA GLN A 156 16.06 8.44 14.59
C GLN A 156 16.16 7.20 13.71
N LEU A 157 15.26 7.05 12.73
CA LEU A 157 15.33 5.96 11.76
C LEU A 157 16.55 6.08 10.85
N VAL A 158 16.89 7.28 10.43
CA VAL A 158 18.08 7.56 9.62
C VAL A 158 19.34 7.28 10.43
N ASP A 159 19.43 7.81 11.65
CA ASP A 159 20.57 7.60 12.54
C ASP A 159 20.79 6.11 12.88
N ALA A 160 19.69 5.37 13.10
CA ALA A 160 19.77 3.92 13.34
C ALA A 160 20.28 3.11 12.13
N LYS A 161 20.27 3.70 10.92
CA LYS A 161 20.80 3.08 9.69
C LYS A 161 22.20 3.56 9.35
N ALA A 162 22.68 4.62 10.00
CA ALA A 162 24.02 5.16 9.77
C ALA A 162 25.09 4.15 10.19
N GLY A 163 26.22 4.15 9.48
CA GLY A 163 27.37 3.30 9.80
C GLY A 163 27.30 1.87 9.30
N HIS A 164 26.20 1.45 8.69
CA HIS A 164 26.11 0.13 8.04
C HIS A 164 26.65 0.22 6.61
N PRO A 165 27.60 -0.67 6.22
CA PRO A 165 28.21 -0.64 4.89
C PRO A 165 27.24 -1.08 3.79
N ARG A 166 26.12 -1.70 4.14
CA ARG A 166 25.11 -2.22 3.22
C ARG A 166 23.70 -2.12 3.80
N MET A 167 22.74 -1.89 2.93
CA MET A 167 21.32 -1.85 3.27
C MET A 167 20.52 -2.68 2.28
N SER A 168 19.50 -3.38 2.77
CA SER A 168 18.47 -4.01 1.96
C SER A 168 17.15 -3.30 2.17
N PHE A 169 16.39 -3.13 1.08
CA PHE A 169 15.06 -2.50 1.11
C PHE A 169 14.03 -3.55 0.74
N LEU A 170 13.13 -3.83 1.68
CA LEU A 170 12.00 -4.73 1.50
C LEU A 170 10.73 -3.91 1.68
N ASP A 171 9.82 -4.00 0.72
CA ASP A 171 8.48 -3.42 0.80
C ASP A 171 7.43 -4.53 0.91
N ALA A 172 6.48 -4.36 1.81
CA ALA A 172 5.36 -5.30 1.92
C ALA A 172 4.43 -5.12 0.71
N PHE A 173 4.45 -6.07 -0.22
CA PHE A 173 3.61 -6.02 -1.41
C PHE A 173 2.14 -5.90 -1.01
N GLN A 174 1.50 -4.78 -1.35
CA GLN A 174 0.11 -4.46 -0.98
C GLN A 174 -0.21 -4.75 0.50
N GLY A 175 0.72 -4.44 1.42
CA GLY A 175 0.71 -4.90 2.81
C GLY A 175 -0.62 -4.70 3.54
N TYR A 176 -1.31 -3.56 3.33
CA TYR A 176 -2.63 -3.33 3.92
C TYR A 176 -3.73 -4.27 3.40
N HIS A 177 -3.63 -4.73 2.14
CA HIS A 177 -4.61 -5.67 1.57
C HIS A 177 -4.39 -7.10 2.05
N GLN A 178 -3.24 -7.40 2.63
CA GLN A 178 -2.96 -8.71 3.20
C GLN A 178 -3.59 -8.94 4.57
N ILE A 179 -3.93 -7.88 5.29
CA ILE A 179 -4.57 -7.98 6.60
C ILE A 179 -6.08 -7.78 6.43
N PRO A 180 -6.88 -8.84 6.62
CA PRO A 180 -8.32 -8.74 6.46
C PRO A 180 -8.93 -7.87 7.56
N LEU A 181 -10.03 -7.19 7.24
CA LEU A 181 -10.85 -6.47 8.19
C LEU A 181 -11.77 -7.45 8.92
N ALA A 182 -11.97 -7.25 10.22
CA ALA A 182 -12.92 -8.02 11.01
C ALA A 182 -14.31 -8.00 10.37
N VAL A 183 -15.00 -9.14 10.40
CA VAL A 183 -16.30 -9.33 9.70
C VAL A 183 -17.32 -8.25 10.09
N ASP A 184 -17.40 -7.92 11.38
CA ASP A 184 -18.33 -6.92 11.92
C ASP A 184 -17.98 -5.47 11.50
N ASP A 185 -16.76 -5.24 10.99
CA ASP A 185 -16.30 -3.94 10.57
C ASP A 185 -16.31 -3.75 9.04
N GLN A 186 -16.44 -4.83 8.28
CA GLN A 186 -16.43 -4.77 6.81
C GLN A 186 -17.51 -3.86 6.25
N GLU A 187 -18.71 -3.89 6.82
CA GLU A 187 -19.83 -3.06 6.37
C GLU A 187 -19.67 -1.57 6.72
N LYS A 188 -18.75 -1.23 7.62
CA LYS A 188 -18.44 0.17 7.96
C LYS A 188 -17.56 0.85 6.92
N THR A 189 -16.87 0.09 6.08
CA THR A 189 -15.94 0.59 5.05
C THR A 189 -16.54 0.58 3.64
N VAL A 190 -17.86 0.56 3.52
CA VAL A 190 -18.54 0.54 2.23
C VAL A 190 -18.40 1.86 1.49
N PHE A 191 -18.18 1.78 0.20
CA PHE A 191 -18.07 2.94 -0.68
C PHE A 191 -18.88 2.77 -1.96
N VAL A 192 -19.22 3.90 -2.58
CA VAL A 192 -19.93 3.92 -3.86
C VAL A 192 -18.95 3.62 -4.99
N GLU A 193 -19.29 2.66 -5.85
CA GLU A 193 -18.47 2.30 -7.00
C GLU A 193 -18.28 3.50 -7.94
N THR A 194 -19.35 4.14 -8.37
CA THR A 194 -19.34 5.43 -9.09
C THR A 194 -20.76 5.88 -9.47
N THR A 195 -21.05 7.17 -9.38
CA THR A 195 -22.23 7.74 -10.01
C THR A 195 -21.81 8.56 -11.22
N ILE A 196 -22.15 8.08 -12.42
CA ILE A 196 -21.97 8.86 -13.65
C ILE A 196 -23.17 9.81 -13.75
N THR A 197 -22.92 11.10 -13.86
CA THR A 197 -23.98 12.05 -14.28
C THR A 197 -24.39 11.71 -15.69
N ARG A 198 -25.69 11.42 -15.88
CA ARG A 198 -26.31 11.41 -17.21
C ARG A 198 -26.48 12.80 -17.73
#